data_ae459b7be384328bb3c4f17688e7ca09
#
_entry.id   ae459b7be384328bb3c4f17688e7ca09
#
_cell.length_a   1.000
_cell.length_b   1.000
_cell.length_c   1.000
_cell.angle_alpha   90.00
_cell.angle_beta   90.00
_cell.angle_gamma   90.00
#
_symmetry.space_group_name_H-M   'P 1'
#
loop_
_entity.id
_entity.type
_entity.pdbx_description
1 polymer ?
#
loop_
_entity_poly.entity_id
_entity_poly.type
_entity_poly.pdbx_seq_one_letter_code
_entity_poly.pdbx_strand_id
1 'polypeptide(L)'
;MNLQKLDNLKAKLDEYRPLNPDVVKNLHEDLILRWTYHSNAIEGNTLTLQETKVALEGITVGGKLLREHFEATNHKEAILYIEMLASKDE
;
A
#
# COMPACT_ATOMS: atom_id res chain seq x y z
N MET A 1 -3.49 -13.08 8.54
CA MET A 1 -3.75 -11.71 9.02
C MET A 1 -4.64 -11.78 10.25
N ASN A 2 -4.29 -11.06 11.29
CA ASN A 2 -5.06 -11.10 12.54
C ASN A 2 -6.27 -10.16 12.44
N LEU A 3 -7.48 -10.72 12.46
CA LEU A 3 -8.72 -9.95 12.38
C LEU A 3 -8.89 -9.00 13.56
N GLN A 4 -8.38 -9.37 14.74
CA GLN A 4 -8.44 -8.52 15.91
C GLN A 4 -7.61 -7.24 15.73
N LYS A 5 -6.47 -7.31 15.03
CA LYS A 5 -5.67 -6.13 14.72
C LYS A 5 -6.42 -5.19 13.78
N LEU A 6 -7.16 -5.72 12.82
CA LEU A 6 -7.97 -4.91 11.91
C LEU A 6 -9.10 -4.21 12.66
N ASP A 7 -9.78 -4.92 13.56
CA ASP A 7 -10.84 -4.33 14.37
C ASP A 7 -10.32 -3.23 15.28
N ASN A 8 -9.14 -3.43 15.88
CA ASN A 8 -8.52 -2.42 16.73
C ASN A 8 -8.12 -1.17 15.93
N LEU A 9 -7.61 -1.37 14.72
CA LEU A 9 -7.24 -0.27 13.85
C LEU A 9 -8.46 0.54 13.42
N LYS A 10 -9.55 -0.16 13.07
CA LYS A 10 -10.80 0.48 12.70
C LYS A 10 -11.38 1.28 13.87
N ALA A 11 -11.34 0.71 15.07
CA ALA A 11 -11.82 1.41 16.28
C ALA A 11 -11.01 2.68 16.54
N LYS A 12 -9.70 2.63 16.36
CA LYS A 12 -8.83 3.81 16.52
C LYS A 12 -9.18 4.89 15.49
N LEU A 13 -9.44 4.50 14.25
CA LEU A 13 -9.83 5.45 13.21
C LEU A 13 -11.17 6.11 13.54
N ASP A 14 -12.10 5.35 14.09
CA ASP A 14 -13.43 5.86 14.48
C ASP A 14 -13.35 6.89 15.61
N GLU A 15 -12.33 6.79 16.47
CA GLU A 15 -12.13 7.75 17.56
C GLU A 15 -11.77 9.15 17.07
N TYR A 16 -11.20 9.26 15.87
CA TYR A 16 -10.76 10.52 15.30
C TYR A 16 -11.75 11.15 14.31
N ARG A 17 -12.97 10.65 14.30
CA ARG A 17 -14.01 11.19 13.41
C ARG A 17 -14.57 12.52 13.94
N PRO A 18 -14.87 13.48 13.03
CA PRO A 18 -14.70 13.40 11.57
C PRO A 18 -13.23 13.55 11.17
N LEU A 19 -12.75 12.62 10.33
CA LEU A 19 -11.39 12.66 9.83
C LEU A 19 -11.27 13.62 8.64
N ASN A 20 -10.16 14.36 8.62
CA ASN A 20 -9.79 15.13 7.44
C ASN A 20 -9.57 14.18 6.26
N PRO A 21 -10.22 14.39 5.09
CA PRO A 21 -10.03 13.51 3.93
C PRO A 21 -8.58 13.35 3.50
N ASP A 22 -7.76 14.39 3.66
CA ASP A 22 -6.35 14.31 3.29
C ASP A 22 -5.58 13.38 4.22
N VAL A 23 -5.92 13.36 5.51
CA VAL A 23 -5.31 12.44 6.48
C VAL A 23 -5.67 11.00 6.13
N VAL A 24 -6.94 10.74 5.81
CA VAL A 24 -7.41 9.40 5.42
C VAL A 24 -6.66 8.92 4.17
N LYS A 25 -6.53 9.80 3.18
CA LYS A 25 -5.82 9.49 1.95
C LYS A 25 -4.36 9.14 2.21
N ASN A 26 -3.69 9.93 3.05
CA ASN A 26 -2.27 9.71 3.38
C ASN A 26 -2.08 8.39 4.12
N LEU A 27 -2.97 8.05 5.04
CA LEU A 27 -2.92 6.78 5.76
C LEU A 27 -3.11 5.60 4.81
N HIS A 28 -4.03 5.72 3.88
CA HIS A 28 -4.31 4.69 2.89
C HIS A 28 -3.09 4.47 1.97
N GLU A 29 -2.49 5.55 1.50
CA GLU A 29 -1.29 5.48 0.66
C GLU A 29 -0.11 4.85 1.40
N ASP A 30 0.06 5.19 2.68
CA ASP A 30 1.12 4.61 3.51
C ASP A 30 0.91 3.11 3.72
N LEU A 31 -0.32 2.67 3.94
CA LEU A 31 -0.65 1.26 4.08
C LEU A 31 -0.31 0.48 2.81
N ILE A 32 -0.68 1.00 1.65
CA ILE A 32 -0.38 0.37 0.37
C ILE A 32 1.13 0.28 0.16
N LEU A 33 1.85 1.36 0.45
CA LEU A 33 3.30 1.40 0.31
C LEU A 33 3.97 0.33 1.17
N ARG A 34 3.63 0.26 2.44
CA ARG A 34 4.26 -0.68 3.38
C ARG A 34 3.89 -2.12 3.04
N TRP A 35 2.65 -2.37 2.69
CA TRP A 35 2.21 -3.70 2.29
C TRP A 35 2.95 -4.15 1.04
N THR A 36 3.05 -3.28 0.03
CA THR A 36 3.76 -3.58 -1.21
C THR A 36 5.23 -3.87 -0.93
N TYR A 37 5.87 -3.03 -0.12
CA TYR A 37 7.28 -3.21 0.23
C TYR A 37 7.51 -4.56 0.90
N HIS A 38 6.73 -4.89 1.93
CA HIS A 38 6.93 -6.14 2.67
C HIS A 38 6.62 -7.38 1.83
N SER A 39 5.55 -7.35 1.05
CA SER A 39 5.19 -8.48 0.19
C SER A 39 6.25 -8.75 -0.86
N ASN A 40 6.76 -7.71 -1.51
CA ASN A 40 7.76 -7.85 -2.54
C ASN A 40 9.12 -8.24 -1.96
N ALA A 41 9.47 -7.74 -0.78
CA ALA A 41 10.72 -8.10 -0.11
C ALA A 41 10.78 -9.60 0.20
N ILE A 42 9.67 -10.18 0.61
CA ILE A 42 9.57 -11.62 0.88
C ILE A 42 9.85 -12.42 -0.40
N GLU A 43 9.46 -11.89 -1.56
CA GLU A 43 9.65 -12.53 -2.85
C GLU A 43 11.02 -12.23 -3.49
N GLY A 44 11.89 -11.50 -2.80
CA GLY A 44 13.23 -11.23 -3.28
C GLY A 44 13.45 -9.88 -3.95
N ASN A 45 12.45 -8.99 -3.90
CA ASN A 45 12.60 -7.63 -4.41
C ASN A 45 13.58 -6.87 -3.52
N THR A 46 14.51 -6.12 -4.11
CA THR A 46 15.60 -5.44 -3.38
C THR A 46 15.36 -3.95 -3.18
N LEU A 47 14.21 -3.41 -3.61
CA LEU A 47 13.89 -2.01 -3.37
C LEU A 47 13.73 -1.75 -1.88
N THR A 48 14.33 -0.66 -1.40
CA THR A 48 14.09 -0.18 -0.04
C THR A 48 12.67 0.39 0.06
N LEU A 49 12.21 0.70 1.27
CA LEU A 49 10.90 1.32 1.46
C LEU A 49 10.80 2.65 0.69
N GLN A 50 11.85 3.48 0.79
CA GLN A 50 11.88 4.76 0.09
C GLN A 50 11.92 4.58 -1.42
N GLU A 51 12.69 3.61 -1.90
CA GLU A 51 12.75 3.30 -3.33
C GLU A 51 11.42 2.76 -3.85
N THR A 52 10.73 1.95 -3.05
CA THR A 52 9.38 1.47 -3.39
C THR A 52 8.43 2.64 -3.55
N LYS A 53 8.48 3.61 -2.63
CA LYS A 53 7.65 4.81 -2.70
C LYS A 53 7.88 5.57 -4.01
N VAL A 54 9.15 5.77 -4.36
CA VAL A 54 9.53 6.46 -5.59
C VAL A 54 9.05 5.70 -6.82
N ALA A 55 9.21 4.38 -6.84
CA ALA A 55 8.74 3.53 -7.93
C ALA A 55 7.23 3.58 -8.10
N LEU A 56 6.48 3.62 -7.01
CA LEU A 56 5.01 3.73 -7.05
C LEU A 56 4.54 5.08 -7.59
N GLU A 57 5.39 6.09 -7.56
CA GLU A 57 5.13 7.39 -8.16
C GLU A 57 5.48 7.42 -9.66
N GLY A 58 5.95 6.30 -10.21
CA GLY A 58 6.31 6.19 -11.63
C GLY A 58 7.73 6.60 -11.95
N ILE A 59 8.57 6.81 -10.94
CA ILE A 59 9.96 7.22 -11.11
C ILE A 59 10.87 6.00 -11.08
N THR A 60 11.81 5.93 -12.02
CA THR A 60 12.78 4.83 -12.08
C THR A 60 13.93 5.08 -11.13
N VAL A 61 14.25 4.09 -10.30
CA VAL A 61 15.39 4.13 -9.37
C VAL A 61 16.61 3.59 -10.08
N GLY A 62 17.69 4.37 -10.13
CA GLY A 62 18.95 3.95 -10.73
C GLY A 62 19.56 2.77 -9.98
N GLY A 63 20.12 1.83 -10.72
CA GLY A 63 20.77 0.65 -10.14
C GLY A 63 19.83 -0.49 -9.76
N LYS A 64 18.54 -0.33 -10.00
CA LYS A 64 17.54 -1.38 -9.74
C LYS A 64 16.93 -1.87 -11.05
N LEU A 65 16.47 -3.13 -11.06
CA LEU A 65 15.87 -3.75 -12.24
C LEU A 65 14.49 -3.20 -12.50
N LEU A 66 14.13 -3.03 -13.77
CA LEU A 66 12.78 -2.65 -14.16
C LEU A 66 11.73 -3.63 -13.64
N ARG A 67 12.07 -4.91 -13.61
CA ARG A 67 11.18 -5.95 -13.07
C ARG A 67 10.76 -5.63 -11.64
N GLU A 68 11.68 -5.14 -10.83
CA GLU A 68 11.37 -4.79 -9.42
C GLU A 68 10.39 -3.63 -9.33
N HIS A 69 10.52 -2.66 -10.24
CA HIS A 69 9.57 -1.55 -10.33
C HIS A 69 8.18 -2.05 -10.72
N PHE A 70 8.10 -2.93 -11.72
CA PHE A 70 6.84 -3.49 -12.17
C PHE A 70 6.17 -4.34 -11.09
N GLU A 71 6.95 -5.10 -10.31
CA GLU A 71 6.41 -5.87 -9.20
C GLU A 71 5.72 -4.95 -8.18
N ALA A 72 6.33 -3.81 -7.88
CA ALA A 72 5.74 -2.85 -6.95
C ALA A 72 4.46 -2.23 -7.53
N THR A 73 4.49 -1.74 -8.77
CA THR A 73 3.32 -1.10 -9.38
C THR A 73 2.18 -2.10 -9.59
N ASN A 74 2.50 -3.32 -10.00
CA ASN A 74 1.49 -4.38 -10.17
C ASN A 74 0.82 -4.74 -8.87
N HIS A 75 1.57 -4.81 -7.78
CA HIS A 75 1.03 -5.10 -6.46
C HIS A 75 0.05 -4.02 -6.02
N LYS A 76 0.42 -2.76 -6.21
CA LYS A 76 -0.46 -1.62 -5.91
C LYS A 76 -1.75 -1.68 -6.73
N GLU A 77 -1.63 -1.93 -8.03
CA GLU A 77 -2.79 -2.03 -8.91
C GLU A 77 -3.73 -3.16 -8.49
N ALA A 78 -3.15 -4.29 -8.07
CA ALA A 78 -3.94 -5.42 -7.59
C ALA A 78 -4.72 -5.06 -6.32
N ILE A 79 -4.08 -4.35 -5.38
CA ILE A 79 -4.75 -3.90 -4.16
C ILE A 79 -5.92 -2.98 -4.51
N LEU A 80 -5.68 -2.00 -5.36
CA LEU A 80 -6.72 -1.04 -5.74
C LEU A 80 -7.88 -1.72 -6.46
N TYR A 81 -7.58 -2.72 -7.29
CA TYR A 81 -8.60 -3.50 -7.98
C TYR A 81 -9.48 -4.29 -7.00
N ILE A 82 -8.85 -4.94 -6.01
CA ILE A 82 -9.57 -5.69 -4.98
C ILE A 82 -10.47 -4.75 -4.17
N GLU A 83 -9.97 -3.58 -3.81
CA GLU A 83 -10.74 -2.58 -3.07
C GLU A 83 -11.94 -2.10 -3.88
N MET A 84 -11.76 -1.91 -5.18
CA MET A 84 -12.85 -1.51 -6.06
C MET A 84 -13.94 -2.58 -6.11
N LEU A 85 -13.55 -3.86 -6.23
CA LEU A 85 -14.50 -4.98 -6.22
C LEU A 85 -15.27 -5.05 -4.90
N ALA A 86 -14.57 -4.89 -3.79
CA ALA A 86 -15.19 -4.93 -2.46
C ALA A 86 -16.22 -3.82 -2.28
N SER A 87 -15.94 -2.62 -2.81
CA SER A 87 -16.88 -1.50 -2.69
C SER A 87 -18.15 -1.69 -3.53
N LYS A 88 -18.08 -2.49 -4.60
CA LYS A 88 -19.25 -2.77 -5.45
C LYS A 88 -20.23 -3.78 -4.85
N ASP A 89 -19.77 -4.58 -3.91
CA ASP A 89 -20.58 -5.63 -3.29
C ASP A 89 -21.42 -5.12 -2.11
N GLU A 90 -21.36 -3.85 -1.81
CA GLU A 90 -22.15 -3.23 -0.73
C GLU A 90 -23.51 -2.74 -1.21
#